data_2b091373f4a5241528ddcd07414c6539
#
_entry.id   2b091373f4a5241528ddcd07414c6539
#
_cell.length_a   1.000
_cell.length_b   1.000
_cell.length_c   1.000
_cell.angle_alpha   90.00
_cell.angle_beta   90.00
_cell.angle_gamma   90.00
#
_symmetry.space_group_name_H-M   'P 1'
#
loop_
_entity.id
_entity.type
_entity.pdbx_description
1 polymer ?
#
loop_
_entity_poly.entity_id
_entity_poly.type
_entity_poly.pdbx_seq_one_letter_code
_entity_poly.pdbx_strand_id
1 'polypeptide(L)' 'LATRVLEEGRSRQTDPMSNSERKIIHRIISRMDGVTSYSEGDEPNRYVVVDTK' A
#
# COMPACT_ATOMS: atom_id res chain seq x y z
N LEU A 1 -4.39 7.75 1.94
CA LEU A 1 -4.57 6.52 1.13
C LEU A 1 -5.25 5.41 1.92
N ALA A 2 -4.69 5.02 3.07
CA ALA A 2 -5.27 3.95 3.88
C ALA A 2 -6.65 4.32 4.45
N THR A 3 -6.85 5.58 4.80
CA THR A 3 -8.14 6.08 5.27
C THR A 3 -9.22 5.91 4.20
N ARG A 4 -8.88 6.20 2.94
CA ARG A 4 -9.81 6.00 1.83
C ARG A 4 -10.14 4.53 1.61
N VAL A 5 -9.17 3.64 1.76
CA VAL A 5 -9.40 2.20 1.65
C VAL A 5 -10.46 1.75 2.66
N LEU A 6 -10.33 2.19 3.92
CA LEU A 6 -11.28 1.86 4.97
C LEU A 6 -12.67 2.43 4.69
N GLU A 7 -12.75 3.68 4.22
CA GLU A 7 -14.02 4.35 3.94
C GLU A 7 -14.73 3.76 2.73
N GLU A 8 -13.99 3.46 1.66
CA GLU A 8 -14.57 2.99 0.40
C GLU A 8 -14.68 1.47 0.33
N GLY A 9 -13.94 0.75 1.17
CA GLY A 9 -13.94 -0.72 1.19
C GLY A 9 -13.33 -1.37 -0.03
N ARG A 10 -12.40 -0.70 -0.70
CA ARG A 10 -11.73 -1.24 -1.89
C ARG A 10 -10.27 -0.86 -1.93
N SER A 11 -9.48 -1.64 -2.67
CA SER A 11 -8.05 -1.45 -2.75
C SER A 11 -7.65 -0.17 -3.50
N ARG A 12 -6.48 0.34 -3.15
CA ARG A 12 -5.86 1.50 -3.80
C ARG A 12 -4.42 1.18 -4.12
N GLN A 13 -3.94 1.73 -5.22
CA GLN A 13 -2.56 1.58 -5.65
C GLN A 13 -1.83 2.91 -5.53
N THR A 14 -0.55 2.84 -5.16
CA THR A 14 0.32 4.01 -5.18
C THR A 14 0.96 4.14 -6.57
N ASP A 15 1.63 5.27 -6.81
CA ASP A 15 2.51 5.40 -7.96
C ASP A 15 3.74 4.50 -7.77
N PRO A 16 4.44 4.13 -8.86
CA PRO A 16 5.69 3.38 -8.75
C PRO A 16 6.69 4.11 -7.85
N MET A 17 7.39 3.35 -7.02
CA MET A 17 8.35 3.94 -6.07
C MET A 17 9.48 2.98 -5.78
N SER A 18 10.55 3.52 -5.18
CA SER A 18 11.74 2.75 -4.83
C SER A 18 11.45 1.75 -3.71
N ASN A 19 12.35 0.77 -3.56
CA ASN A 19 12.26 -0.21 -2.50
C ASN A 19 12.23 0.44 -1.11
N SER A 20 13.06 1.47 -0.90
CA SER A 20 13.10 2.18 0.37
C SER A 20 11.77 2.87 0.70
N GLU A 21 11.16 3.49 -0.29
CA GLU A 21 9.87 4.16 -0.13
C GLU A 21 8.77 3.15 0.18
N ARG A 22 8.76 2.03 -0.51
CA ARG A 22 7.78 0.96 -0.27
C ARG A 22 7.88 0.40 1.15
N LYS A 23 9.09 0.25 1.67
CA LYS A 23 9.31 -0.23 3.05
C LYS A 23 8.69 0.71 4.08
N ILE A 24 8.79 2.02 3.86
CA ILE A 24 8.21 3.02 4.75
C ILE A 24 6.68 2.88 4.76
N ILE A 25 6.06 2.76 3.59
CA ILE A 25 4.61 2.61 3.48
C ILE A 25 4.14 1.32 4.16
N HIS A 26 4.80 0.20 3.90
CA HIS A 26 4.45 -1.07 4.55
C HIS A 26 4.53 -0.97 6.07
N ARG A 27 5.52 -0.27 6.60
CA ARG A 27 5.67 -0.07 8.04
C ARG A 27 4.51 0.72 8.62
N ILE A 28 4.09 1.79 7.94
CA ILE A 28 2.97 2.63 8.38
C ILE A 28 1.68 1.81 8.35
N ILE A 29 1.41 1.13 7.24
CA ILE A 29 0.19 0.34 7.05
C ILE A 29 0.12 -0.80 8.07
N SER A 30 1.24 -1.43 8.39
CA SER A 30 1.26 -2.55 9.34
C SER A 30 0.80 -2.16 10.75
N ARG A 31 0.84 -0.87 11.07
CA ARG A 31 0.38 -0.34 12.37
C ARG A 31 -1.10 0.04 12.36
N MET A 32 -1.76 -0.02 11.23
CA MET A 32 -3.17 0.35 11.10
C MET A 32 -4.04 -0.91 11.14
N ASP A 33 -5.14 -0.83 11.88
CA ASP A 33 -6.11 -1.93 11.93
C ASP A 33 -7.03 -1.90 10.72
N GLY A 34 -7.37 -3.07 10.22
CA GLY A 34 -8.33 -3.21 9.13
C GLY A 34 -7.78 -3.04 7.72
N VAL A 35 -6.47 -2.79 7.58
CA VAL A 35 -5.83 -2.67 6.27
C VAL A 35 -4.59 -3.54 6.20
N THR A 36 -4.21 -3.87 4.97
CA THR A 36 -2.97 -4.60 4.67
C THR A 36 -2.34 -3.98 3.43
N SER A 37 -1.08 -4.30 3.19
CA SER A 37 -0.38 -3.81 2.01
C SER A 37 0.54 -4.87 1.43
N TYR A 38 0.76 -4.79 0.13
CA TYR A 38 1.70 -5.67 -0.57
C TYR A 38 2.22 -4.93 -1.80
N SER A 39 3.33 -5.40 -2.35
CA SER A 39 3.94 -4.82 -3.55
C SER A 39 3.55 -5.62 -4.78
N GLU A 40 3.32 -4.94 -5.89
CA GLU A 40 3.05 -5.56 -7.19
C GLU A 40 3.81 -4.83 -8.29
N GLY A 41 3.90 -5.46 -9.46
CA GLY A 41 4.60 -4.92 -10.61
C GLY A 41 6.06 -5.33 -10.64
N ASP A 42 6.76 -4.93 -11.69
CA ASP A 42 8.18 -5.22 -11.89
C ASP A 42 9.00 -3.94 -11.81
N GLU A 43 10.21 -4.06 -11.27
CA GLU A 43 11.14 -2.93 -11.24
C GLU A 43 11.42 -2.44 -12.68
N PRO A 44 11.53 -1.13 -12.93
CA PRO A 44 11.49 -0.03 -11.94
C PRO A 44 10.08 0.51 -11.66
N ASN A 45 9.04 -0.16 -12.10
CA ASN A 45 7.65 0.31 -11.99
C ASN A 45 6.87 -0.38 -10.88
N ARG A 46 7.57 -0.89 -9.87
CA ARG A 46 6.93 -1.58 -8.76
C ARG A 46 6.24 -0.60 -7.80
N TYR A 47 5.06 -0.95 -7.34
CA TYR A 47 4.22 -0.07 -6.52
C TYR A 47 3.61 -0.84 -5.35
N VAL A 48 2.96 -0.11 -4.44
CA VAL A 48 2.28 -0.69 -3.27
C VAL A 48 0.79 -0.70 -3.52
N VAL A 49 0.15 -1.81 -3.14
CA VAL A 49 -1.32 -1.92 -3.11
C VAL A 49 -1.73 -1.93 -1.65
N VAL A 50 -2.68 -1.08 -1.29
CA VAL A 50 -3.29 -1.04 0.05
C VAL A 50 -4.71 -1.58 -0.07
N ASP A 51 -5.04 -2.57 0.74
CA ASP A 51 -6.33 -3.24 0.67
C ASP A 51 -6.91 -3.41 2.08
N THR A 52 -8.19 -3.71 2.16
CA THR A 52 -8.82 -4.10 3.42
C THR A 52 -8.44 -5.53 3.77
N LYS A 53 -8.31 -5.79 5.05
CA LYS A 53 -8.09 -7.15 5.53
C LYS A 53 -9.31 -8.04 5.36
#